data_841fb4c87b1004ad1d6406bac0cce5ca
#
_entry.id   841fb4c87b1004ad1d6406bac0cce5ca
#
_cell.length_a   1.000
_cell.length_b   1.000
_cell.length_c   1.000
_cell.angle_alpha   90.00
_cell.angle_beta   90.00
_cell.angle_gamma   90.00
#
_symmetry.space_group_name_H-M   'P 1'
#
loop_
_entity.id
_entity.type
_entity.pdbx_description
1 polymer ?
#
loop_
_entity_poly.entity_id
_entity_poly.type
_entity_poly.pdbx_seq_one_letter_code
_entity_poly.pdbx_strand_id
1 'polypeptide(L)'
;MGVLFAGFLRVPITSVFMALEVSGDYTIILAVLVANMISYLISRKLQPVPALEQLNRQDGLYLPALEEEREQEVLTVEDAMRPRPAIILDSLKPVSEAWELLRASTENYFLVRRPTNSVAVLSRDDVKKLMDANDLRPLEETQTLTVVPYLHPDEDLQVALRQATNYPLVPVLSRANVSRILGVLDLADITRAYRKPNLKSEPSA
;
A
#
# COMPACT_ATOMS: atom_id res chain seq x y z
N MET A 1 1.17 -22.09 34.91
CA MET A 1 2.05 -21.86 33.76
C MET A 1 1.23 -21.67 32.45
N GLY A 2 0.41 -22.63 32.00
CA GLY A 2 -0.36 -22.51 30.74
C GLY A 2 -1.20 -21.23 30.62
N VAL A 3 -1.93 -20.85 31.69
CA VAL A 3 -2.75 -19.63 31.72
C VAL A 3 -1.94 -18.34 31.47
N LEU A 4 -0.71 -18.29 31.98
CA LEU A 4 0.19 -17.16 31.78
C LEU A 4 0.66 -17.05 30.30
N PHE A 5 0.99 -18.19 29.67
CA PHE A 5 1.32 -18.24 28.24
C PHE A 5 0.13 -17.82 27.38
N ALA A 6 -1.08 -18.30 27.71
CA ALA A 6 -2.28 -17.94 26.96
C ALA A 6 -2.58 -16.44 27.01
N GLY A 7 -2.39 -15.80 28.18
CA GLY A 7 -2.62 -14.36 28.36
C GLY A 7 -1.51 -13.48 27.79
N PHE A 8 -0.25 -13.85 28.00
CA PHE A 8 0.90 -13.04 27.63
C PHE A 8 1.26 -13.15 26.14
N LEU A 9 1.37 -14.39 25.63
CA LEU A 9 1.73 -14.65 24.23
C LEU A 9 0.52 -14.71 23.27
N ARG A 10 -0.70 -14.72 23.84
CA ARG A 10 -1.96 -14.84 23.08
C ARG A 10 -2.07 -16.12 22.24
N VAL A 11 -1.53 -17.22 22.75
CA VAL A 11 -1.56 -18.52 22.09
C VAL A 11 -2.32 -19.57 22.94
N PRO A 12 -3.64 -19.43 23.12
CA PRO A 12 -4.41 -20.25 24.05
C PRO A 12 -4.38 -21.74 23.70
N ILE A 13 -4.44 -22.08 22.41
CA ILE A 13 -4.42 -23.47 21.94
C ILE A 13 -3.06 -24.11 22.18
N THR A 14 -1.97 -23.44 21.80
CA THR A 14 -0.61 -23.95 22.03
C THR A 14 -0.33 -24.16 23.52
N SER A 15 -0.84 -23.27 24.36
CA SER A 15 -0.72 -23.35 25.83
C SER A 15 -1.44 -24.59 26.40
N VAL A 16 -2.59 -25.01 25.81
CA VAL A 16 -3.27 -26.24 26.19
C VAL A 16 -2.41 -27.46 25.82
N PHE A 17 -1.85 -27.49 24.61
CA PHE A 17 -1.00 -28.61 24.19
C PHE A 17 0.26 -28.72 25.05
N MET A 18 0.92 -27.60 25.38
CA MET A 18 2.06 -27.62 26.29
C MET A 18 1.70 -28.15 27.68
N ALA A 19 0.53 -27.74 28.22
CA ALA A 19 0.07 -28.23 29.52
C ALA A 19 -0.21 -29.73 29.52
N LEU A 20 -0.78 -30.23 28.40
CA LEU A 20 -1.01 -31.66 28.18
C LEU A 20 0.27 -32.48 28.13
N GLU A 21 1.22 -32.00 27.34
CA GLU A 21 2.50 -32.69 27.15
C GLU A 21 3.28 -32.82 28.46
N VAL A 22 3.26 -31.75 29.27
CA VAL A 22 3.93 -31.76 30.57
C VAL A 22 3.19 -32.59 31.61
N SER A 23 1.84 -32.57 31.64
CA SER A 23 1.04 -33.29 32.65
C SER A 23 0.83 -34.79 32.31
N GLY A 24 0.79 -35.12 31.02
CA GLY A 24 0.45 -36.48 30.56
C GLY A 24 -1.00 -36.92 30.86
N ASP A 25 -1.83 -36.02 31.38
CA ASP A 25 -3.19 -36.29 31.81
C ASP A 25 -4.22 -35.55 30.93
N TYR A 26 -4.99 -36.31 30.17
CA TYR A 26 -6.01 -35.80 29.27
C TYR A 26 -7.27 -35.29 29.99
N THR A 27 -7.47 -35.64 31.27
CA THR A 27 -8.67 -35.25 32.00
C THR A 27 -8.69 -33.74 32.29
N ILE A 28 -7.53 -33.12 32.33
CA ILE A 28 -7.39 -31.68 32.61
C ILE A 28 -7.61 -30.76 31.42
N ILE A 29 -7.74 -31.31 30.19
CA ILE A 29 -7.85 -30.53 28.94
C ILE A 29 -8.93 -29.46 29.04
N LEU A 30 -10.13 -29.87 29.42
CA LEU A 30 -11.29 -28.97 29.43
C LEU A 30 -11.11 -27.82 30.41
N ALA A 31 -10.60 -28.13 31.63
CA ALA A 31 -10.36 -27.13 32.64
C ALA A 31 -9.26 -26.11 32.18
N VAL A 32 -8.18 -26.62 31.60
CA VAL A 32 -7.08 -25.79 31.08
C VAL A 32 -7.53 -24.95 29.89
N LEU A 33 -8.34 -25.51 28.97
CA LEU A 33 -8.90 -24.77 27.84
C LEU A 33 -9.74 -23.57 28.29
N VAL A 34 -10.67 -23.81 29.24
CA VAL A 34 -11.52 -22.74 29.77
C VAL A 34 -10.68 -21.66 30.48
N ALA A 35 -9.74 -22.07 31.33
CA ALA A 35 -8.87 -21.14 32.04
C ALA A 35 -8.01 -20.29 31.08
N ASN A 36 -7.44 -20.91 30.04
CA ASN A 36 -6.64 -20.24 29.03
C ASN A 36 -7.49 -19.25 28.21
N MET A 37 -8.74 -19.64 27.86
CA MET A 37 -9.64 -18.78 27.11
C MET A 37 -10.04 -17.54 27.91
N ILE A 38 -10.35 -17.71 29.20
CA ILE A 38 -10.64 -16.59 30.10
C ILE A 38 -9.43 -15.65 30.20
N SER A 39 -8.23 -16.21 30.41
CA SER A 39 -6.99 -15.43 30.48
C SER A 39 -6.73 -14.65 29.18
N TYR A 40 -6.93 -15.27 28.04
CA TYR A 40 -6.80 -14.63 26.74
C TYR A 40 -7.77 -13.44 26.58
N LEU A 41 -9.05 -13.64 26.92
CA LEU A 41 -10.08 -12.58 26.81
C LEU A 41 -9.78 -11.40 27.75
N ILE A 42 -9.35 -11.68 28.97
CA ILE A 42 -8.96 -10.64 29.95
C ILE A 42 -7.74 -9.86 29.43
N SER A 43 -6.71 -10.58 28.97
CA SER A 43 -5.50 -9.97 28.42
C SER A 43 -5.81 -9.08 27.22
N ARG A 44 -6.64 -9.54 26.28
CA ARG A 44 -7.06 -8.78 25.10
C ARG A 44 -7.80 -7.48 25.48
N LYS A 45 -8.62 -7.53 26.53
CA LYS A 45 -9.38 -6.37 26.99
C LYS A 45 -8.52 -5.33 27.72
N LEU A 46 -7.54 -5.79 28.50
CA LEU A 46 -6.68 -4.91 29.30
C LEU A 46 -5.55 -4.29 28.47
N GLN A 47 -5.02 -5.03 27.52
CA GLN A 47 -3.89 -4.61 26.70
C GLN A 47 -4.18 -4.96 25.23
N PRO A 48 -4.58 -3.99 24.40
CA PRO A 48 -4.94 -4.28 23.00
C PRO A 48 -3.74 -4.80 22.16
N VAL A 49 -2.52 -4.34 22.43
CA VAL A 49 -1.31 -4.75 21.70
C VAL A 49 -0.62 -5.93 22.42
N PRO A 50 -0.30 -7.04 21.69
CA PRO A 50 0.45 -8.17 22.26
C PRO A 50 1.81 -7.75 22.80
N ALA A 51 2.26 -8.37 23.90
CA ALA A 51 3.54 -8.00 24.52
C ALA A 51 4.74 -8.23 23.59
N LEU A 52 4.70 -9.30 22.78
CA LEU A 52 5.74 -9.59 21.79
C LEU A 52 5.85 -8.50 20.71
N GLU A 53 4.74 -7.94 20.31
CA GLU A 53 4.70 -6.85 19.31
C GLU A 53 5.25 -5.54 19.90
N GLN A 54 4.98 -5.26 21.18
CA GLN A 54 5.58 -4.11 21.85
C GLN A 54 7.10 -4.20 21.91
N LEU A 55 7.66 -5.39 22.13
CA LEU A 55 9.10 -5.62 22.09
C LEU A 55 9.66 -5.40 20.68
N ASN A 56 9.00 -5.94 19.65
CA ASN A 56 9.42 -5.75 18.25
C ASN A 56 9.39 -4.27 17.83
N ARG A 57 8.41 -3.51 18.31
CA ARG A 57 8.34 -2.05 18.07
C ARG A 57 9.50 -1.28 18.70
N GLN A 58 9.98 -1.70 19.87
CA GLN A 58 11.15 -1.10 20.53
C GLN A 58 12.43 -1.33 19.74
N ASP A 59 12.55 -2.49 19.09
CA ASP A 59 13.69 -2.85 18.25
C ASP A 59 13.59 -2.30 16.81
N GLY A 60 12.55 -1.52 16.50
CA GLY A 60 12.31 -0.94 15.18
C GLY A 60 11.83 -1.95 14.12
N LEU A 61 11.51 -3.17 14.52
CA LEU A 61 10.95 -4.22 13.66
C LEU A 61 9.42 -4.12 13.68
N TYR A 62 8.84 -3.69 12.57
CA TYR A 62 7.40 -3.70 12.35
C TYR A 62 7.01 -5.03 11.70
N LEU A 63 6.73 -6.04 12.51
CA LEU A 63 6.15 -7.30 12.04
C LEU A 63 4.65 -7.26 12.39
N PRO A 64 3.74 -7.10 11.42
CA PRO A 64 2.32 -7.16 11.69
C PRO A 64 1.96 -8.54 12.22
N ALA A 65 1.22 -8.59 13.34
CA ALA A 65 0.73 -9.85 13.87
C ALA A 65 -0.35 -10.40 12.93
N LEU A 66 -0.32 -11.71 12.65
CA LEU A 66 -1.24 -12.41 11.74
C LEU A 66 -2.74 -12.19 12.05
N GLU A 67 -3.08 -11.78 13.28
CA GLU A 67 -4.46 -11.45 13.67
C GLU A 67 -4.84 -10.01 13.33
N GLU A 68 -3.89 -9.08 13.31
CA GLU A 68 -4.13 -7.67 12.95
C GLU A 68 -4.25 -7.46 11.44
N GLU A 69 -3.69 -8.34 10.62
CA GLU A 69 -3.90 -8.32 9.16
C GLU A 69 -5.36 -8.53 8.76
N ARG A 70 -6.17 -9.15 9.60
CA ARG A 70 -7.61 -9.39 9.33
C ARG A 70 -8.53 -8.26 9.80
N GLU A 71 -8.07 -7.43 10.76
CA GLU A 71 -8.85 -6.30 11.29
C GLU A 71 -8.32 -4.94 10.81
N GLN A 72 -7.13 -4.88 10.18
CA GLN A 72 -6.69 -3.67 9.51
C GLN A 72 -7.57 -3.49 8.28
N GLU A 73 -8.30 -2.39 8.22
CA GLU A 73 -8.90 -1.92 6.98
C GLU A 73 -7.84 -2.04 5.89
N VAL A 74 -8.08 -2.92 4.92
CA VAL A 74 -7.17 -3.10 3.79
C VAL A 74 -7.06 -1.75 3.12
N LEU A 75 -5.89 -1.10 3.27
CA LEU A 75 -5.65 0.17 2.61
C LEU A 75 -5.78 -0.03 1.11
N THR A 76 -6.62 0.76 0.51
CA THR A 76 -6.86 0.76 -0.94
C THR A 76 -6.01 1.82 -1.63
N VAL A 77 -5.91 1.69 -2.94
CA VAL A 77 -5.24 2.69 -3.80
C VAL A 77 -5.87 4.07 -3.60
N GLU A 78 -7.20 4.15 -3.36
CA GLU A 78 -7.91 5.41 -3.11
C GLU A 78 -7.38 6.16 -1.89
N ASP A 79 -6.98 5.45 -0.83
CA ASP A 79 -6.46 6.06 0.41
C ASP A 79 -5.08 6.71 0.23
N ALA A 80 -4.32 6.26 -0.76
CA ALA A 80 -2.95 6.70 -1.02
C ALA A 80 -2.82 7.60 -2.24
N MET A 81 -3.71 7.48 -3.25
CA MET A 81 -3.55 8.19 -4.50
C MET A 81 -3.60 9.72 -4.33
N ARG A 82 -2.78 10.41 -5.11
CA ARG A 82 -2.90 11.86 -5.28
C ARG A 82 -4.00 12.17 -6.31
N PRO A 83 -4.70 13.29 -6.16
CA PRO A 83 -5.70 13.72 -7.13
C PRO A 83 -5.06 13.81 -8.52
N ARG A 84 -5.90 13.77 -9.55
CA ARG A 84 -5.51 13.83 -10.96
C ARG A 84 -4.46 14.93 -11.19
N PRO A 85 -3.34 14.61 -11.87
CA PRO A 85 -2.32 15.59 -12.21
C PRO A 85 -2.90 16.68 -13.12
N ALA A 86 -2.45 17.90 -12.93
CA ALA A 86 -2.90 19.04 -13.73
C ALA A 86 -2.53 18.91 -15.22
N ILE A 87 -1.43 18.23 -15.51
CA ILE A 87 -0.88 18.09 -16.86
C ILE A 87 -0.93 16.62 -17.28
N ILE A 88 -1.69 16.34 -18.34
CA ILE A 88 -1.68 15.06 -19.05
C ILE A 88 -1.35 15.41 -20.50
N LEU A 89 -0.23 14.88 -20.98
CA LEU A 89 0.23 15.11 -22.34
C LEU A 89 -0.49 14.20 -23.33
N ASP A 90 -0.57 14.64 -24.58
CA ASP A 90 -1.02 13.82 -25.69
C ASP A 90 0.20 13.36 -26.49
N SER A 91 0.32 12.07 -26.74
CA SER A 91 1.47 11.51 -27.46
C SER A 91 1.57 11.97 -28.92
N LEU A 92 0.47 12.43 -29.51
CA LEU A 92 0.46 12.95 -30.89
C LEU A 92 1.03 14.37 -30.99
N LYS A 93 1.20 15.05 -29.86
CA LYS A 93 1.76 16.41 -29.85
C LYS A 93 3.28 16.41 -29.99
N PRO A 94 3.85 17.44 -30.63
CA PRO A 94 5.29 17.56 -30.77
C PRO A 94 5.97 17.80 -29.42
N VAL A 95 7.23 17.39 -29.34
CA VAL A 95 8.07 17.57 -28.13
C VAL A 95 8.12 19.01 -27.66
N SER A 96 8.13 19.99 -28.59
CA SER A 96 8.17 21.43 -28.28
C SER A 96 6.94 21.89 -27.48
N GLU A 97 5.74 21.44 -27.85
CA GLU A 97 4.51 21.79 -27.13
C GLU A 97 4.48 21.14 -25.73
N ALA A 98 4.92 19.90 -25.64
CA ALA A 98 5.08 19.23 -24.35
C ALA A 98 6.04 20.00 -23.45
N TRP A 99 7.18 20.45 -23.96
CA TRP A 99 8.17 21.21 -23.20
C TRP A 99 7.60 22.53 -22.64
N GLU A 100 6.85 23.27 -23.43
CA GLU A 100 6.20 24.51 -22.98
C GLU A 100 5.27 24.28 -21.78
N LEU A 101 4.48 23.19 -21.81
CA LEU A 101 3.60 22.81 -20.68
C LEU A 101 4.38 22.39 -19.44
N LEU A 102 5.52 21.71 -19.63
CA LEU A 102 6.32 21.17 -18.54
C LEU A 102 7.17 22.23 -17.85
N ARG A 103 7.53 23.30 -18.51
CA ARG A 103 8.33 24.40 -17.92
C ARG A 103 7.64 25.04 -16.72
N ALA A 104 6.31 25.11 -16.73
CA ALA A 104 5.51 25.70 -15.64
C ALA A 104 5.28 24.72 -14.48
N SER A 105 5.58 23.43 -14.62
CA SER A 105 5.38 22.41 -13.59
C SER A 105 6.65 22.15 -12.81
N THR A 106 6.52 21.71 -11.55
CA THR A 106 7.64 21.26 -10.69
C THR A 106 7.80 19.74 -10.69
N GLU A 107 6.88 19.01 -11.31
CA GLU A 107 6.89 17.55 -11.35
C GLU A 107 8.01 17.00 -12.24
N ASN A 108 8.54 15.82 -11.90
CA ASN A 108 9.60 15.17 -12.66
C ASN A 108 9.07 14.13 -13.66
N TYR A 109 7.86 13.62 -13.44
CA TYR A 109 7.23 12.60 -14.27
C TYR A 109 5.84 13.04 -14.67
N PHE A 110 5.47 12.75 -15.91
CA PHE A 110 4.21 13.18 -16.51
C PHE A 110 3.51 12.00 -17.18
N LEU A 111 2.17 12.01 -17.12
CA LEU A 111 1.37 11.04 -17.83
C LEU A 111 1.19 11.47 -19.28
N VAL A 112 1.35 10.53 -20.17
CA VAL A 112 1.12 10.69 -21.63
C VAL A 112 0.01 9.76 -22.05
N ARG A 113 -1.05 10.30 -22.63
CA ARG A 113 -2.13 9.52 -23.22
C ARG A 113 -1.76 9.14 -24.64
N ARG A 114 -1.90 7.86 -24.96
CA ARG A 114 -1.65 7.32 -26.30
C ARG A 114 -2.96 7.06 -27.05
N PRO A 115 -2.94 7.04 -28.39
CA PRO A 115 -4.12 6.73 -29.20
C PRO A 115 -4.71 5.35 -28.93
N THR A 116 -3.87 4.39 -28.52
CA THR A 116 -4.24 3.02 -28.14
C THR A 116 -4.96 2.92 -26.80
N ASN A 117 -5.38 4.04 -26.21
CA ASN A 117 -5.99 4.13 -24.89
C ASN A 117 -5.08 3.62 -23.75
N SER A 118 -3.81 3.41 -24.02
CA SER A 118 -2.79 3.12 -23.01
C SER A 118 -2.21 4.41 -22.45
N VAL A 119 -1.68 4.33 -21.22
CA VAL A 119 -1.02 5.45 -20.56
C VAL A 119 0.47 5.15 -20.48
N ALA A 120 1.27 6.13 -20.81
CA ALA A 120 2.72 6.07 -20.68
C ALA A 120 3.20 7.14 -19.68
N VAL A 121 4.39 6.96 -19.16
CA VAL A 121 5.09 7.95 -18.33
C VAL A 121 6.26 8.50 -19.11
N LEU A 122 6.47 9.80 -18.98
CA LEU A 122 7.56 10.54 -19.58
C LEU A 122 8.30 11.31 -18.48
N SER A 123 9.63 11.19 -18.47
CA SER A 123 10.49 11.97 -17.56
C SER A 123 10.73 13.36 -18.14
N ARG A 124 10.81 14.36 -17.26
CA ARG A 124 11.23 15.72 -17.61
C ARG A 124 12.61 15.75 -18.26
N ASP A 125 13.55 14.93 -17.75
CA ASP A 125 14.91 14.88 -18.27
C ASP A 125 14.97 14.35 -19.70
N ASP A 126 14.07 13.40 -20.05
CA ASP A 126 14.02 12.88 -21.40
C ASP A 126 13.44 13.88 -22.38
N VAL A 127 12.42 14.64 -21.99
CA VAL A 127 11.92 15.77 -22.81
C VAL A 127 13.02 16.81 -23.04
N LYS A 128 13.77 17.12 -21.99
CA LYS A 128 14.90 18.06 -22.11
C LYS A 128 15.96 17.56 -23.10
N LYS A 129 16.34 16.30 -23.02
CA LYS A 129 17.29 15.67 -23.96
C LYS A 129 16.80 15.75 -25.41
N LEU A 130 15.49 15.48 -25.64
CA LEU A 130 14.88 15.59 -26.95
C LEU A 130 14.91 17.02 -27.48
N MET A 131 14.62 18.02 -26.63
CA MET A 131 14.72 19.42 -26.99
C MET A 131 16.14 19.84 -27.32
N ASP A 132 17.12 19.42 -26.51
CA ASP A 132 18.54 19.71 -26.74
C ASP A 132 19.05 19.06 -28.05
N ALA A 133 18.48 17.90 -28.43
CA ALA A 133 18.73 17.24 -29.70
C ALA A 133 17.96 17.83 -30.88
N ASN A 134 17.15 18.87 -30.66
CA ASN A 134 16.26 19.50 -31.65
C ASN A 134 15.30 18.52 -32.32
N ASP A 135 14.84 17.50 -31.58
CA ASP A 135 13.87 16.51 -32.04
C ASP A 135 12.46 17.06 -31.85
N LEU A 136 11.82 17.47 -32.94
CA LEU A 136 10.50 18.09 -32.93
C LEU A 136 9.38 17.09 -33.32
N ARG A 137 9.70 15.80 -33.46
CA ARG A 137 8.70 14.76 -33.76
C ARG A 137 7.62 14.66 -32.68
N PRO A 138 6.47 14.05 -33.00
CA PRO A 138 5.47 13.70 -32.00
C PRO A 138 6.07 12.78 -30.92
N LEU A 139 5.62 12.93 -29.68
CA LEU A 139 6.08 12.09 -28.56
C LEU A 139 5.90 10.60 -28.82
N GLU A 140 4.85 10.20 -29.56
CA GLU A 140 4.58 8.80 -29.92
C GLU A 140 5.70 8.16 -30.75
N GLU A 141 6.40 8.93 -31.57
CA GLU A 141 7.51 8.45 -32.40
C GLU A 141 8.84 8.41 -31.66
N THR A 142 8.89 8.98 -30.46
CA THR A 142 10.09 8.95 -29.62
C THR A 142 10.12 7.65 -28.82
N GLN A 143 11.30 7.07 -28.61
CA GLN A 143 11.48 5.85 -27.81
C GLN A 143 11.53 6.13 -26.30
N THR A 144 11.16 7.32 -25.86
CA THR A 144 11.25 7.77 -24.47
C THR A 144 9.99 7.44 -23.64
N LEU A 145 8.90 7.06 -24.29
CA LEU A 145 7.65 6.74 -23.63
C LEU A 145 7.71 5.34 -22.98
N THR A 146 7.60 5.27 -21.66
CA THR A 146 7.48 4.01 -20.94
C THR A 146 6.00 3.72 -20.69
N VAL A 147 5.45 2.69 -21.33
CA VAL A 147 4.09 2.24 -21.07
C VAL A 147 4.04 1.66 -19.67
N VAL A 148 3.08 2.13 -18.87
CA VAL A 148 2.91 1.72 -17.48
C VAL A 148 1.57 1.02 -17.30
N PRO A 149 1.50 0.04 -16.39
CA PRO A 149 0.22 -0.53 -15.97
C PRO A 149 -0.59 0.54 -15.25
N TYR A 150 -1.89 0.31 -15.14
CA TYR A 150 -2.79 1.16 -14.39
C TYR A 150 -3.38 0.40 -13.21
N LEU A 151 -3.86 1.14 -12.23
CA LEU A 151 -4.54 0.63 -11.05
C LEU A 151 -5.98 1.16 -11.00
N HIS A 152 -6.79 0.50 -10.18
CA HIS A 152 -8.12 0.97 -9.84
C HIS A 152 -8.17 1.43 -8.37
N PRO A 153 -9.08 2.37 -8.00
CA PRO A 153 -9.16 2.91 -6.64
C PRO A 153 -9.39 1.86 -5.56
N ASP A 154 -10.16 0.82 -5.89
CA ASP A 154 -10.57 -0.26 -5.01
C ASP A 154 -9.54 -1.40 -4.89
N GLU A 155 -8.42 -1.32 -5.57
CA GLU A 155 -7.36 -2.32 -5.46
C GLU A 155 -6.57 -2.17 -4.15
N ASP A 156 -6.04 -3.31 -3.69
CA ASP A 156 -5.20 -3.38 -2.50
C ASP A 156 -3.90 -2.57 -2.71
N LEU A 157 -3.54 -1.76 -1.72
CA LEU A 157 -2.32 -0.96 -1.75
C LEU A 157 -1.05 -1.82 -1.85
N GLN A 158 -1.08 -3.10 -1.44
CA GLN A 158 0.03 -4.03 -1.63
C GLN A 158 0.27 -4.35 -3.12
N VAL A 159 -0.79 -4.42 -3.93
CA VAL A 159 -0.67 -4.59 -5.39
C VAL A 159 -0.03 -3.35 -6.00
N ALA A 160 -0.47 -2.17 -5.54
CA ALA A 160 0.10 -0.89 -5.97
C ALA A 160 1.59 -0.77 -5.63
N LEU A 161 2.01 -1.25 -4.46
CA LEU A 161 3.42 -1.23 -4.03
C LEU A 161 4.33 -1.98 -5.01
N ARG A 162 3.90 -3.15 -5.50
CA ARG A 162 4.67 -3.93 -6.49
C ARG A 162 4.86 -3.16 -7.80
N GLN A 163 3.83 -2.43 -8.22
CA GLN A 163 3.90 -1.63 -9.44
C GLN A 163 4.74 -0.36 -9.25
N ALA A 164 4.54 0.37 -8.15
CA ALA A 164 5.29 1.58 -7.83
C ALA A 164 6.79 1.35 -7.57
N THR A 165 7.20 0.10 -7.31
CA THR A 165 8.61 -0.27 -7.23
C THR A 165 9.27 -0.32 -8.61
N ASN A 166 8.52 -0.68 -9.66
CA ASN A 166 9.04 -0.84 -11.01
C ASN A 166 8.83 0.41 -11.87
N TYR A 167 7.86 1.24 -11.53
CA TYR A 167 7.47 2.42 -12.31
C TYR A 167 7.46 3.67 -11.43
N PRO A 168 8.04 4.78 -11.90
CA PRO A 168 8.16 6.01 -11.10
C PRO A 168 6.82 6.69 -10.82
N LEU A 169 5.82 6.44 -11.66
CA LEU A 169 4.47 6.97 -11.52
C LEU A 169 3.47 5.97 -12.11
N VAL A 170 2.43 5.63 -11.37
CA VAL A 170 1.38 4.70 -11.79
C VAL A 170 0.04 5.44 -11.85
N PRO A 171 -0.67 5.44 -13.00
CA PRO A 171 -1.97 6.07 -13.14
C PRO A 171 -3.07 5.22 -12.48
N VAL A 172 -4.03 5.91 -11.85
CA VAL A 172 -5.24 5.30 -11.28
C VAL A 172 -6.42 5.66 -12.17
N LEU A 173 -7.06 4.65 -12.74
CA LEU A 173 -8.15 4.79 -13.70
C LEU A 173 -9.50 4.37 -13.11
N SER A 174 -10.57 4.99 -13.63
CA SER A 174 -11.93 4.60 -13.25
C SER A 174 -12.30 3.25 -13.86
N ARG A 175 -12.89 2.34 -13.07
CA ARG A 175 -13.46 1.08 -13.61
C ARG A 175 -14.60 1.31 -14.59
N ALA A 176 -15.40 2.34 -14.37
CA ALA A 176 -16.53 2.67 -15.25
C ALA A 176 -16.07 3.26 -16.58
N ASN A 177 -14.91 3.92 -16.61
CA ASN A 177 -14.36 4.54 -17.82
C ASN A 177 -12.84 4.55 -17.76
N VAL A 178 -12.21 3.60 -18.42
CA VAL A 178 -10.74 3.41 -18.48
C VAL A 178 -10.01 4.63 -19.08
N SER A 179 -10.72 5.47 -19.85
CA SER A 179 -10.14 6.72 -20.36
C SER A 179 -10.06 7.84 -19.29
N ARG A 180 -10.73 7.66 -18.13
CA ARG A 180 -10.76 8.66 -17.08
C ARG A 180 -9.70 8.38 -16.02
N ILE A 181 -8.66 9.18 -16.01
CA ILE A 181 -7.63 9.18 -14.96
C ILE A 181 -8.23 9.87 -13.73
N LEU A 182 -8.30 9.15 -12.61
CA LEU A 182 -8.79 9.65 -11.32
C LEU A 182 -7.66 10.25 -10.49
N GLY A 183 -6.48 9.62 -10.53
CA GLY A 183 -5.33 10.05 -9.76
C GLY A 183 -4.05 9.42 -10.27
N VAL A 184 -3.00 9.64 -9.51
CA VAL A 184 -1.68 9.05 -9.69
C VAL A 184 -1.13 8.57 -8.37
N LEU A 185 -0.23 7.62 -8.43
CA LEU A 185 0.39 7.01 -7.27
C LEU A 185 1.89 6.82 -7.53
N ASP A 186 2.72 7.19 -6.57
CA ASP A 186 4.14 6.86 -6.53
C ASP A 186 4.50 6.13 -5.22
N LEU A 187 5.74 5.68 -5.09
CA LEU A 187 6.21 4.97 -3.91
C LEU A 187 6.16 5.84 -2.63
N ALA A 188 6.36 7.16 -2.77
CA ALA A 188 6.29 8.09 -1.64
C ALA A 188 4.86 8.25 -1.12
N ASP A 189 3.87 8.23 -2.00
CA ASP A 189 2.45 8.29 -1.63
C ASP A 189 2.03 7.05 -0.84
N ILE A 190 2.44 5.86 -1.28
CA ILE A 190 2.21 4.60 -0.58
C ILE A 190 2.85 4.65 0.81
N THR A 191 4.12 5.04 0.89
CA THR A 191 4.83 5.15 2.16
C THR A 191 4.14 6.14 3.12
N ARG A 192 3.59 7.22 2.57
CA ARG A 192 2.83 8.22 3.34
C ARG A 192 1.51 7.64 3.87
N ALA A 193 0.80 6.84 3.06
CA ALA A 193 -0.44 6.19 3.48
C ALA A 193 -0.21 5.22 4.64
N TYR A 194 0.84 4.40 4.56
CA TYR A 194 1.20 3.49 5.66
C TYR A 194 1.69 4.20 6.94
N ARG A 195 2.21 5.44 6.83
CA ARG A 195 2.64 6.24 7.99
C ARG A 195 1.52 7.03 8.65
N LYS A 196 0.40 7.24 7.99
CA LYS A 196 -0.77 7.87 8.63
C LYS A 196 -1.36 6.87 9.60
N PRO A 197 -1.38 7.14 10.92
CA PRO A 197 -2.15 6.31 11.84
C PRO A 197 -3.61 6.40 11.42
N ASN A 198 -4.32 5.25 11.41
CA ASN A 198 -5.75 5.17 11.10
C ASN A 198 -6.54 6.12 12.00
N LEU A 199 -6.88 7.30 11.49
CA LEU A 199 -7.70 8.31 12.18
C LEU A 199 -9.21 8.02 12.03
N LYS A 200 -9.58 6.86 11.41
CA LYS A 200 -10.99 6.49 11.18
C LYS A 200 -11.60 5.59 12.24
N SER A 201 -10.91 5.28 13.34
CA SER A 201 -11.44 4.42 14.40
C SER A 201 -11.90 5.19 15.66
N GLU A 202 -12.43 6.40 15.53
CA GLU A 202 -13.30 6.94 16.57
C GLU A 202 -14.76 6.68 16.18
N PRO A 203 -15.45 5.74 16.86
CA PRO A 203 -16.91 5.71 16.77
C PRO A 203 -17.40 6.99 17.45
N SER A 204 -18.08 7.82 16.67
CA SER A 204 -18.87 8.93 17.20
C SER A 204 -19.80 8.39 18.30
N ALA A 205 -19.62 8.91 19.50
CA ALA A 205 -20.47 8.72 20.66
C ALA A 205 -21.90 9.19 20.38
#